data_dc4a199c9372d105c3c940e8baa9bca0
#
_entry.id   dc4a199c9372d105c3c940e8baa9bca0
#
_cell.length_a   1.000
_cell.length_b   1.000
_cell.length_c   1.000
_cell.angle_alpha   90.00
_cell.angle_beta   90.00
_cell.angle_gamma   90.00
#
_symmetry.space_group_name_H-M   'P 1'
#
loop_
_entity.id
_entity.type
_entity.pdbx_description
1 polymer ?
#
loop_
_entity_poly.entity_id
_entity_poly.type
_entity_poly.pdbx_seq_one_letter_code
_entity_poly.pdbx_strand_id
1 'polypeptide(L)'
;MSSISQEKNIVIESAGSFDRNQSLYPDGNILSESANKKVHLTHDNMDIFSKKSIFFQKRNSFIATGDVHVKQGDSINLFCDSLNYNGLTRKFSSYGSVKFINDEMEL
;
A
#
# COMPACT_ATOMS: atom_id res chain seq x y z
N MET A 1 20.86 20.57 -10.56
CA MET A 1 20.35 20.20 -10.20
C MET A 1 19.87 19.54 -9.71
N SER A 2 19.63 19.49 -9.38
CA SER A 2 19.10 18.98 -8.82
C SER A 2 18.51 18.25 -8.50
N SER A 3 18.63 17.98 -8.01
CA SER A 3 18.04 17.20 -7.71
C SER A 3 17.14 17.11 -7.26
N ILE A 4 16.90 17.18 -7.27
CA ILE A 4 15.90 17.17 -6.76
C ILE A 4 15.36 16.08 -6.20
N SER A 5 14.92 16.11 -5.18
CA SER A 5 14.36 15.02 -4.63
C SER A 5 13.24 14.66 -5.44
N GLN A 6 13.34 13.59 -6.04
CA GLN A 6 12.30 13.09 -6.75
C GLN A 6 11.42 12.43 -5.82
N GLU A 7 10.20 12.84 -5.79
CA GLU A 7 9.22 12.10 -5.06
C GLU A 7 8.90 10.88 -5.85
N LYS A 8 9.05 9.74 -5.25
CA LYS A 8 8.73 8.52 -5.93
C LYS A 8 7.24 8.28 -5.90
N ASN A 9 6.72 7.75 -6.97
CA ASN A 9 5.32 7.41 -7.06
C ASN A 9 5.10 5.99 -6.54
N ILE A 10 3.93 5.78 -5.95
CA ILE A 10 3.49 4.43 -5.62
C ILE A 10 3.28 3.69 -6.92
N VAL A 11 3.78 2.46 -7.00
CA VAL A 11 3.69 1.65 -8.20
C VAL A 11 2.75 0.48 -7.93
N ILE A 12 1.87 0.20 -8.89
CA ILE A 12 1.00 -0.96 -8.84
C ILE A 12 1.77 -2.11 -9.47
N GLU A 13 2.18 -3.09 -8.66
CA GLU A 13 2.93 -4.23 -9.17
C GLU A 13 2.02 -5.30 -9.71
N SER A 14 0.88 -5.53 -9.06
CA SER A 14 -0.08 -6.51 -9.55
C SER A 14 -1.44 -6.29 -8.92
N ALA A 15 -2.47 -6.76 -9.59
CA ALA A 15 -3.83 -6.80 -9.10
C ALA A 15 -4.61 -7.76 -9.99
N GLY A 16 -5.67 -8.33 -9.44
CA GLY A 16 -6.53 -9.22 -10.22
C GLY A 16 -7.47 -8.45 -11.11
N SER A 17 -7.95 -7.29 -10.66
CA SER A 17 -8.83 -6.46 -11.47
C SER A 17 -8.65 -5.00 -11.10
N PHE A 18 -9.04 -4.13 -12.02
CA PHE A 18 -8.97 -2.69 -11.90
C PHE A 18 -10.34 -2.12 -12.24
N ASP A 19 -10.89 -1.29 -11.35
CA ASP A 19 -12.19 -0.66 -11.55
C ASP A 19 -12.14 0.78 -11.11
N ARG A 20 -13.18 1.53 -11.45
CA ARG A 20 -13.32 2.89 -11.00
C ARG A 20 -14.75 3.13 -10.58
N ASN A 21 -14.92 3.91 -9.52
CA ASN A 21 -16.25 4.37 -9.11
C ASN A 21 -16.10 5.81 -8.66
N GLN A 22 -16.31 6.73 -9.59
CA GLN A 22 -16.10 8.15 -9.35
C GLN A 22 -17.04 8.72 -8.30
N SER A 23 -18.18 8.09 -8.10
CA SER A 23 -19.12 8.58 -7.09
C SER A 23 -18.63 8.30 -5.68
N LEU A 24 -18.07 7.11 -5.47
CA LEU A 24 -17.57 6.73 -4.14
C LEU A 24 -16.14 7.19 -3.93
N TYR A 25 -15.31 7.06 -4.96
CA TYR A 25 -13.88 7.35 -4.83
C TYR A 25 -13.42 8.22 -5.99
N PRO A 26 -13.66 9.53 -5.93
CA PRO A 26 -13.19 10.41 -7.00
C PRO A 26 -11.70 10.26 -7.20
N ASP A 27 -11.29 10.06 -8.45
CA ASP A 27 -9.88 9.86 -8.83
C ASP A 27 -9.26 8.59 -8.25
N GLY A 28 -10.07 7.68 -7.71
CA GLY A 28 -9.57 6.44 -7.14
C GLY A 28 -9.67 5.31 -8.13
N ASN A 29 -8.65 4.46 -8.13
CA ASN A 29 -8.65 3.22 -8.89
C ASN A 29 -8.85 2.09 -7.90
N ILE A 30 -9.85 1.25 -8.13
CA ILE A 30 -10.16 0.16 -7.23
C ILE A 30 -9.46 -1.07 -7.72
N LEU A 31 -8.56 -1.59 -6.90
CA LEU A 31 -7.77 -2.77 -7.22
C LEU A 31 -8.28 -3.92 -6.36
N SER A 32 -8.52 -5.06 -6.97
CA SER A 32 -9.02 -6.23 -6.24
C SER A 32 -8.18 -7.45 -6.58
N GLU A 33 -8.08 -8.36 -5.62
CA GLU A 33 -7.35 -9.59 -5.86
C GLU A 33 -8.18 -10.54 -6.71
N SER A 34 -7.50 -11.48 -7.35
CA SER A 34 -8.14 -12.61 -8.00
C SER A 34 -7.58 -13.88 -7.38
N ALA A 35 -8.02 -15.04 -7.87
CA ALA A 35 -7.58 -16.31 -7.31
C ALA A 35 -6.07 -16.47 -7.33
N ASN A 36 -5.41 -15.87 -8.32
CA ASN A 36 -3.98 -16.05 -8.52
C ASN A 36 -3.14 -14.82 -8.31
N LYS A 37 -3.75 -13.67 -8.04
CA LYS A 37 -3.01 -12.42 -7.90
C LYS A 37 -3.53 -11.61 -6.74
N LYS A 38 -2.66 -11.28 -5.81
CA LYS A 38 -2.98 -10.33 -4.75
C LYS A 38 -2.77 -8.92 -5.27
N VAL A 39 -3.38 -7.97 -4.59
CA VAL A 39 -3.05 -6.58 -4.85
C VAL A 39 -1.68 -6.32 -4.22
N HIS A 40 -0.75 -5.85 -5.03
CA HIS A 40 0.61 -5.59 -4.58
C HIS A 40 1.01 -4.19 -5.05
N LEU A 41 1.27 -3.32 -4.10
CA LEU A 41 1.76 -1.98 -4.36
C LEU A 41 3.15 -1.85 -3.78
N THR A 42 3.97 -0.98 -4.38
CA THR A 42 5.29 -0.70 -3.84
C THR A 42 5.52 0.80 -3.76
N HIS A 43 6.31 1.21 -2.79
CA HIS A 43 6.74 2.59 -2.66
C HIS A 43 8.08 2.59 -1.94
N ASP A 44 9.12 3.08 -2.60
CA ASP A 44 10.48 3.01 -2.10
C ASP A 44 10.83 1.56 -1.80
N ASN A 45 11.20 1.27 -0.58
CA ASN A 45 11.64 -0.05 -0.16
C ASN A 45 10.52 -0.82 0.54
N MET A 46 9.27 -0.47 0.26
CA MET A 46 8.14 -1.03 0.96
C MET A 46 7.22 -1.76 -0.01
N ASP A 47 6.80 -2.96 0.38
CA ASP A 47 5.82 -3.75 -0.37
C ASP A 47 4.54 -3.82 0.44
N ILE A 48 3.40 -3.60 -0.20
CA ILE A 48 2.10 -3.66 0.46
C ILE A 48 1.23 -4.66 -0.28
N PHE A 49 0.75 -5.66 0.44
CA PHE A 49 -0.13 -6.68 -0.09
C PHE A 49 -1.50 -6.57 0.58
N SER A 50 -2.56 -6.76 -0.19
CA SER A 50 -3.91 -6.71 0.36
C SER A 50 -4.86 -7.43 -0.57
N LYS A 51 -6.10 -7.61 -0.10
CA LYS A 51 -7.16 -8.15 -0.95
C LYS A 51 -7.74 -7.09 -1.85
N LYS A 52 -7.78 -5.86 -1.37
CA LYS A 52 -8.37 -4.75 -2.11
C LYS A 52 -7.62 -3.47 -1.75
N SER A 53 -7.52 -2.58 -2.71
CA SER A 53 -6.91 -1.28 -2.46
C SER A 53 -7.57 -0.23 -3.34
N ILE A 54 -7.70 0.98 -2.81
CA ILE A 54 -8.14 2.10 -3.61
C ILE A 54 -6.95 3.03 -3.73
N PHE A 55 -6.46 3.19 -4.95
CA PHE A 55 -5.27 3.97 -5.22
C PHE A 55 -5.66 5.32 -5.82
N PHE A 56 -5.20 6.40 -5.19
CA PHE A 56 -5.46 7.76 -5.64
C PHE A 56 -4.18 8.32 -6.24
N GLN A 57 -4.09 8.23 -7.54
CA GLN A 57 -2.86 8.60 -8.25
C GLN A 57 -2.48 10.06 -8.04
N LYS A 58 -3.44 10.96 -8.09
CA LYS A 58 -3.14 12.38 -7.96
C LYS A 58 -2.58 12.75 -6.59
N ARG A 59 -2.98 12.02 -5.58
CA ARG A 59 -2.52 12.26 -4.21
C ARG A 59 -1.40 11.33 -3.81
N ASN A 60 -1.00 10.43 -4.70
CA ASN A 60 0.03 9.44 -4.42
C ASN A 60 -0.25 8.73 -3.08
N SER A 61 -1.48 8.25 -2.92
CA SER A 61 -1.89 7.62 -1.67
C SER A 61 -2.83 6.46 -1.96
N PHE A 62 -3.06 5.62 -0.94
CA PHE A 62 -3.96 4.50 -1.11
C PHE A 62 -4.58 4.09 0.21
N ILE A 63 -5.67 3.36 0.11
CA ILE A 63 -6.33 2.70 1.23
C ILE A 63 -6.33 1.22 0.90
N ALA A 64 -5.70 0.41 1.74
CA ALA A 64 -5.63 -1.04 1.53
C ALA A 64 -6.51 -1.72 2.57
N THR A 65 -7.25 -2.75 2.15
CA THR A 65 -8.12 -3.49 3.05
C THR A 65 -8.03 -4.99 2.77
N GLY A 66 -8.24 -5.76 3.83
CA GLY A 66 -8.27 -7.23 3.75
C GLY A 66 -6.89 -7.84 3.82
N ASP A 67 -6.56 -8.45 4.96
CA ASP A 67 -5.30 -9.15 5.16
C ASP A 67 -4.12 -8.31 4.68
N VAL A 68 -4.04 -7.09 5.16
CA VAL A 68 -2.98 -6.17 4.74
C VAL A 68 -1.65 -6.61 5.34
N HIS A 69 -0.64 -6.68 4.49
CA HIS A 69 0.72 -7.03 4.91
C HIS A 69 1.66 -6.01 4.30
N VAL A 70 2.33 -5.24 5.15
CA VAL A 70 3.35 -4.30 4.72
C VAL A 70 4.70 -4.90 5.06
N LYS A 71 5.58 -4.90 4.07
CA LYS A 71 6.91 -5.46 4.24
C LYS A 71 7.91 -4.39 3.87
N GLN A 72 8.82 -4.06 4.78
CA GLN A 72 9.84 -3.07 4.50
C GLN A 72 11.19 -3.71 4.67
N GLY A 73 11.93 -3.81 3.58
CA GLY A 73 13.17 -4.56 3.56
C GLY A 73 12.90 -6.02 3.87
N ASP A 74 13.85 -6.67 4.51
CA ASP A 74 13.72 -8.09 4.79
C ASP A 74 13.26 -8.38 6.21
N SER A 75 13.19 -7.37 7.06
CA SER A 75 13.02 -7.64 8.48
C SER A 75 11.79 -7.00 9.11
N ILE A 76 11.19 -6.00 8.49
CA ILE A 76 10.05 -5.32 9.09
C ILE A 76 8.77 -5.77 8.42
N ASN A 77 7.83 -6.26 9.21
CA ASN A 77 6.53 -6.74 8.73
C ASN A 77 5.43 -6.16 9.60
N LEU A 78 4.41 -5.62 8.94
CA LEU A 78 3.23 -5.12 9.62
C LEU A 78 2.01 -5.81 9.04
N PHE A 79 1.15 -6.32 9.91
CA PHE A 79 -0.09 -6.97 9.50
C PHE A 79 -1.25 -6.20 10.11
N CYS A 80 -2.30 -5.99 9.35
CA CYS A 80 -3.49 -5.32 9.85
C CYS A 80 -4.66 -5.61 8.92
N ASP A 81 -5.85 -5.13 9.32
CA ASP A 81 -7.04 -5.33 8.50
C ASP A 81 -7.20 -4.23 7.48
N SER A 82 -6.75 -3.03 7.80
CA SER A 82 -6.91 -1.88 6.92
C SER A 82 -5.76 -0.91 7.13
N LEU A 83 -5.36 -0.22 6.08
CA LEU A 83 -4.23 0.69 6.13
C LEU A 83 -4.47 1.86 5.19
N ASN A 84 -4.28 3.07 5.70
CA ASN A 84 -4.28 4.29 4.88
C ASN A 84 -2.83 4.75 4.77
N TYR A 85 -2.38 5.04 3.56
CA TYR A 85 -1.00 5.46 3.33
C TYR A 85 -0.96 6.71 2.47
N ASN A 86 -0.16 7.68 2.89
CA ASN A 86 0.08 8.90 2.15
C ASN A 86 1.52 8.89 1.66
N GLY A 87 1.71 8.72 0.35
CA GLY A 87 3.04 8.62 -0.23
C GLY A 87 3.80 9.92 -0.24
N LEU A 88 3.11 11.06 -0.14
CA LEU A 88 3.80 12.35 -0.10
C LEU A 88 4.47 12.58 1.25
N THR A 89 3.80 12.20 2.33
CA THR A 89 4.34 12.37 3.67
C THR A 89 4.99 11.11 4.21
N ARG A 90 4.76 9.97 3.56
CA ARG A 90 5.24 8.65 3.97
C ARG A 90 4.69 8.24 5.32
N LYS A 91 3.52 8.72 5.64
CA LYS A 91 2.85 8.37 6.88
C LYS A 91 1.70 7.42 6.60
N PHE A 92 1.46 6.52 7.52
CA PHE A 92 0.35 5.61 7.38
C PHE A 92 -0.36 5.41 8.70
N SER A 93 -1.59 4.95 8.61
CA SER A 93 -2.40 4.58 9.77
C SER A 93 -2.93 3.17 9.53
N SER A 94 -2.76 2.31 10.51
CA SER A 94 -3.20 0.93 10.40
C SER A 94 -4.32 0.67 11.40
N TYR A 95 -5.26 -0.16 11.00
CA TYR A 95 -6.47 -0.43 11.79
C TYR A 95 -6.76 -1.92 11.80
N GLY A 96 -7.27 -2.37 12.94
CA GLY A 96 -7.78 -3.74 13.10
C GLY A 96 -6.68 -4.78 13.20
N SER A 97 -6.63 -5.48 14.31
CA SER A 97 -5.70 -6.61 14.52
C SER A 97 -4.27 -6.29 14.08
N VAL A 98 -3.77 -5.15 14.51
CA VAL A 98 -2.44 -4.70 14.09
C VAL A 98 -1.37 -5.55 14.76
N LYS A 99 -0.43 -6.05 13.95
CA LYS A 99 0.70 -6.83 14.46
C LYS A 99 1.96 -6.36 13.75
N PHE A 100 2.96 -6.00 14.52
CA PHE A 100 4.22 -5.50 13.99
C PHE A 100 5.35 -6.43 14.38
N ILE A 101 6.16 -6.83 13.42
CA ILE A 101 7.30 -7.72 13.65
C ILE A 101 8.54 -7.08 13.05
N ASN A 102 9.60 -7.00 13.86
CA ASN A 102 10.88 -6.49 13.38
C ASN A 102 11.94 -7.56 13.68
N ASP A 103 12.30 -8.29 12.66
CA ASP A 103 13.24 -9.42 12.81
C ASP A 103 14.66 -8.96 13.03
N GLU A 104 14.95 -7.69 12.85
CA GLU A 104 16.29 -7.18 13.14
C GLU A 104 16.52 -6.89 14.59
N MET A 105 15.49 -6.95 15.42
CA MET A 105 15.70 -6.71 16.84
C MET A 105 16.40 -7.89 17.45
N GLU A 106 17.57 -7.60 17.95
CA GLU A 106 18.38 -8.61 18.60
C GLU A 106 18.39 -8.31 20.07
N LEU A 107 18.32 -9.30 20.87
CA LEU A 107 18.39 -9.10 22.31
C LEU A 107 19.61 -9.74 22.89
#